data_2c926f592cb046cdc9e4ce09a5787280
#
_entry.id   2c926f592cb046cdc9e4ce09a5787280
#
_cell.length_a   1.000
_cell.length_b   1.000
_cell.length_c   1.000
_cell.angle_alpha   90.00
_cell.angle_beta   90.00
_cell.angle_gamma   90.00
#
_symmetry.space_group_name_H-M   'P 1'
#
loop_
_entity.id
_entity.type
_entity.pdbx_description
1 polymer ?
#
loop_
_entity_poly.entity_id
_entity_poly.type
_entity_poly.pdbx_seq_one_letter_code
_entity_poly.pdbx_strand_id
1 'polypeptide(L)'
;MHLSVIVTTYNSPRWLENVLWGYSVQDHRDFELIVADDGSTDETRALIDRMRNETGLDLRHVWQEDDGFQKCRILNKAILQARYDYVVFTDGDCIPRRDFLAVHAREAEPGRYLSGGYHKLPMATSEAITRDDILSGRCFELDWLKAHGLKSSYKNSKLTASATQAKWFNRLTPTACNFKGSNGSAWMSDIKAVNGFDETMAYGGEDREFGVRLINHGVKPKHVRYNAIVIHLDHKRGYVDPEIVRSNKNHRIQIEKSRVVTTPHGLFK
;
A
#
# COMPACT_ATOMS: atom_id res chain seq x y z
N MET A 1 4.08 9.56 -16.71
CA MET A 1 5.11 8.80 -15.94
C MET A 1 4.57 7.41 -15.73
N HIS A 2 5.34 6.38 -16.08
CA HIS A 2 4.94 4.99 -15.82
C HIS A 2 5.16 4.62 -14.35
N LEU A 3 4.28 3.78 -13.80
CA LEU A 3 4.30 3.35 -12.40
C LEU A 3 4.38 1.82 -12.32
N SER A 4 5.18 1.30 -11.41
CA SER A 4 5.07 -0.09 -10.95
C SER A 4 4.26 -0.11 -9.65
N VAL A 5 3.11 -0.76 -9.65
CA VAL A 5 2.26 -0.88 -8.46
C VAL A 5 2.43 -2.27 -7.87
N ILE A 6 2.83 -2.36 -6.61
CA ILE A 6 3.00 -3.63 -5.90
C ILE A 6 1.87 -3.77 -4.87
N VAL A 7 1.06 -4.81 -5.03
CA VAL A 7 -0.07 -5.16 -4.16
C VAL A 7 0.27 -6.42 -3.38
N THR A 8 0.38 -6.33 -2.05
CA THR A 8 0.65 -7.52 -1.23
C THR A 8 -0.63 -8.28 -0.90
N THR A 9 -0.59 -9.61 -0.97
CA THR A 9 -1.73 -10.47 -0.60
C THR A 9 -1.29 -11.74 0.10
N TYR A 10 -2.18 -12.31 0.91
CA TYR A 10 -2.07 -13.64 1.48
C TYR A 10 -3.47 -14.19 1.78
N ASN A 11 -3.86 -15.29 1.12
CA ASN A 11 -5.10 -16.05 1.33
C ASN A 11 -6.37 -15.18 1.51
N SER A 12 -6.49 -14.12 0.69
CA SER A 12 -7.61 -13.16 0.76
C SER A 12 -8.17 -12.84 -0.64
N PRO A 13 -8.60 -13.86 -1.42
CA PRO A 13 -8.99 -13.65 -2.82
C PRO A 13 -10.16 -12.68 -2.97
N ARG A 14 -11.16 -12.72 -2.08
CA ARG A 14 -12.31 -11.82 -2.13
C ARG A 14 -11.92 -10.34 -2.01
N TRP A 15 -11.01 -10.00 -1.07
CA TRP A 15 -10.56 -8.61 -0.91
C TRP A 15 -9.64 -8.19 -2.05
N LEU A 16 -8.76 -9.09 -2.48
CA LEU A 16 -7.89 -8.83 -3.63
C LEU A 16 -8.72 -8.56 -4.90
N GLU A 17 -9.79 -9.30 -5.14
CA GLU A 17 -10.69 -9.06 -6.27
C GLU A 17 -11.23 -7.62 -6.28
N ASN A 18 -11.72 -7.13 -5.13
CA ASN A 18 -12.22 -5.77 -4.98
C ASN A 18 -11.12 -4.73 -5.26
N VAL A 19 -9.89 -4.97 -4.80
CA VAL A 19 -8.73 -4.10 -5.06
C VAL A 19 -8.39 -4.07 -6.54
N LEU A 20 -8.38 -5.22 -7.22
CA LEU A 20 -8.11 -5.31 -8.66
C LEU A 20 -9.18 -4.59 -9.50
N TRP A 21 -10.47 -4.66 -9.11
CA TRP A 21 -11.51 -3.82 -9.72
C TRP A 21 -11.24 -2.33 -9.53
N GLY A 22 -10.76 -1.91 -8.37
CA GLY A 22 -10.36 -0.52 -8.14
C GLY A 22 -9.19 -0.06 -9.03
N TYR A 23 -8.25 -0.96 -9.34
CA TYR A 23 -7.17 -0.66 -10.30
C TYR A 23 -7.65 -0.64 -11.74
N SER A 24 -8.67 -1.41 -12.12
CA SER A 24 -9.19 -1.42 -13.49
C SER A 24 -9.84 -0.10 -13.91
N VAL A 25 -10.22 0.76 -12.96
CA VAL A 25 -10.86 2.06 -13.22
C VAL A 25 -9.99 3.27 -12.89
N GLN A 26 -8.68 3.10 -12.70
CA GLN A 26 -7.78 4.24 -12.44
C GLN A 26 -7.76 5.22 -13.62
N ASP A 27 -7.73 6.53 -13.33
CA ASP A 27 -7.63 7.58 -14.36
C ASP A 27 -6.24 7.61 -15.00
N HIS A 28 -5.20 7.28 -14.24
CA HIS A 28 -3.84 7.09 -14.74
C HIS A 28 -3.69 5.67 -15.29
N ARG A 29 -3.38 5.54 -16.59
CA ARG A 29 -3.34 4.23 -17.29
C ARG A 29 -1.94 3.68 -17.52
N ASP A 30 -0.90 4.50 -17.35
CA ASP A 30 0.49 4.13 -17.59
C ASP A 30 1.08 3.41 -16.37
N PHE A 31 0.62 2.19 -16.08
CA PHE A 31 1.15 1.40 -14.98
C PHE A 31 1.12 -0.11 -15.25
N GLU A 32 1.99 -0.83 -14.58
CA GLU A 32 1.90 -2.27 -14.38
C GLU A 32 1.45 -2.57 -12.95
N LEU A 33 0.81 -3.71 -12.76
CA LEU A 33 0.36 -4.18 -11.45
C LEU A 33 1.04 -5.51 -11.13
N ILE A 34 1.75 -5.57 -10.00
CA ILE A 34 2.45 -6.77 -9.53
C ILE A 34 1.79 -7.21 -8.24
N VAL A 35 1.13 -8.37 -8.26
CA VAL A 35 0.62 -9.00 -7.03
C VAL A 35 1.77 -9.76 -6.37
N ALA A 36 2.18 -9.25 -5.20
CA ALA A 36 3.19 -9.84 -4.34
C ALA A 36 2.48 -10.77 -3.33
N ASP A 37 2.47 -12.06 -3.64
CA ASP A 37 1.69 -13.09 -2.95
C ASP A 37 2.56 -13.91 -2.01
N ASP A 38 2.30 -13.78 -0.71
CA ASP A 38 3.09 -14.37 0.39
C ASP A 38 2.71 -15.84 0.69
N GLY A 39 2.44 -16.63 -0.35
CA GLY A 39 2.18 -18.06 -0.20
C GLY A 39 0.70 -18.43 -0.18
N SER A 40 -0.16 -17.70 -0.90
CA SER A 40 -1.58 -18.06 -1.02
C SER A 40 -1.79 -19.36 -1.78
N THR A 41 -2.96 -19.96 -1.57
CA THR A 41 -3.44 -21.14 -2.29
C THR A 41 -3.76 -20.85 -3.76
N ASP A 42 -3.99 -21.89 -4.56
CA ASP A 42 -4.33 -21.80 -5.98
C ASP A 42 -5.59 -20.98 -6.27
N GLU A 43 -6.49 -20.80 -5.29
CA GLU A 43 -7.66 -19.92 -5.43
C GLU A 43 -7.24 -18.47 -5.77
N THR A 44 -6.21 -17.95 -5.11
CA THR A 44 -5.68 -16.60 -5.38
C THR A 44 -5.07 -16.54 -6.79
N ARG A 45 -4.34 -17.57 -7.23
CA ARG A 45 -3.79 -17.65 -8.59
C ARG A 45 -4.90 -17.65 -9.64
N ALA A 46 -5.91 -18.49 -9.46
CA ALA A 46 -7.07 -18.57 -10.37
C ALA A 46 -7.81 -17.23 -10.46
N LEU A 47 -7.97 -16.52 -9.33
CA LEU A 47 -8.51 -15.16 -9.31
C LEU A 47 -7.66 -14.20 -10.16
N ILE A 48 -6.34 -14.18 -9.96
CA ILE A 48 -5.44 -13.26 -10.67
C ILE A 48 -5.50 -13.50 -12.17
N ASP A 49 -5.50 -14.77 -12.61
CA ASP A 49 -5.60 -15.14 -14.03
C ASP A 49 -6.94 -14.71 -14.63
N ARG A 50 -8.05 -14.90 -13.91
CA ARG A 50 -9.36 -14.40 -14.30
C ARG A 50 -9.38 -12.88 -14.43
N MET A 51 -8.89 -12.17 -13.42
CA MET A 51 -8.87 -10.69 -13.40
C MET A 51 -8.00 -10.11 -14.52
N ARG A 52 -6.89 -10.75 -14.87
CA ARG A 52 -6.05 -10.36 -16.03
C ARG A 52 -6.86 -10.37 -17.32
N ASN A 53 -7.65 -11.43 -17.53
CA ASN A 53 -8.47 -11.58 -18.73
C ASN A 53 -9.67 -10.62 -18.76
N GLU A 54 -10.35 -10.41 -17.61
CA GLU A 54 -11.55 -9.58 -17.54
C GLU A 54 -11.25 -8.08 -17.60
N THR A 55 -10.12 -7.65 -17.06
CA THR A 55 -9.80 -6.21 -16.91
C THR A 55 -8.81 -5.69 -17.96
N GLY A 56 -8.04 -6.57 -18.60
CA GLY A 56 -6.95 -6.18 -19.49
C GLY A 56 -5.79 -5.46 -18.80
N LEU A 57 -5.71 -5.51 -17.46
CA LEU A 57 -4.58 -4.96 -16.71
C LEU A 57 -3.28 -5.68 -17.06
N ASP A 58 -2.18 -4.93 -17.17
CA ASP A 58 -0.83 -5.50 -17.18
C ASP A 58 -0.49 -6.05 -15.79
N LEU A 59 -1.06 -7.21 -15.49
CA LEU A 59 -1.10 -7.84 -14.18
C LEU A 59 -0.13 -9.01 -14.11
N ARG A 60 0.85 -8.93 -13.22
CA ARG A 60 1.82 -10.00 -12.95
C ARG A 60 1.62 -10.57 -11.56
N HIS A 61 1.88 -11.87 -11.41
CA HIS A 61 1.82 -12.60 -10.15
C HIS A 61 3.23 -13.04 -9.74
N VAL A 62 3.69 -12.55 -8.61
CA VAL A 62 4.94 -12.99 -7.97
C VAL A 62 4.54 -13.72 -6.70
N TRP A 63 4.86 -15.00 -6.65
CA TRP A 63 4.49 -15.90 -5.56
C TRP A 63 5.71 -16.50 -4.88
N GLN A 64 5.58 -16.87 -3.63
CA GLN A 64 6.53 -17.66 -2.88
C GLN A 64 5.80 -18.73 -2.06
N GLU A 65 6.52 -19.77 -1.64
CA GLU A 65 6.00 -20.79 -0.75
C GLU A 65 5.65 -20.16 0.62
N ASP A 66 4.55 -20.64 1.22
CA ASP A 66 4.11 -20.22 2.55
C ASP A 66 5.11 -20.69 3.63
N ASP A 67 5.79 -19.74 4.23
CA ASP A 67 6.75 -19.93 5.32
C ASP A 67 6.41 -18.97 6.47
N GLY A 68 5.11 -18.82 6.77
CA GLY A 68 4.58 -17.85 7.70
C GLY A 68 4.61 -16.42 7.13
N PHE A 69 4.67 -15.42 8.00
CA PHE A 69 4.65 -14.01 7.56
C PHE A 69 5.99 -13.57 6.97
N GLN A 70 6.11 -13.59 5.64
CA GLN A 70 7.32 -13.21 4.89
C GLN A 70 7.08 -12.03 3.93
N LYS A 71 6.23 -11.09 4.34
CA LYS A 71 5.84 -9.93 3.53
C LYS A 71 7.04 -9.15 2.99
N CYS A 72 8.09 -8.93 3.78
CA CYS A 72 9.30 -8.23 3.32
C CYS A 72 10.01 -8.96 2.18
N ARG A 73 10.08 -10.29 2.27
CA ARG A 73 10.70 -11.15 1.25
C ARG A 73 9.93 -11.10 -0.08
N ILE A 74 8.59 -11.21 -0.04
CA ILE A 74 7.79 -11.14 -1.26
C ILE A 74 7.78 -9.74 -1.87
N LEU A 75 7.79 -8.68 -1.05
CA LEU A 75 7.96 -7.31 -1.52
C LEU A 75 9.28 -7.12 -2.26
N ASN A 76 10.40 -7.62 -1.73
CA ASN A 76 11.70 -7.54 -2.38
C ASN A 76 11.71 -8.31 -3.71
N LYS A 77 11.11 -9.50 -3.78
CA LYS A 77 10.95 -10.25 -5.04
C LYS A 77 10.14 -9.47 -6.07
N ALA A 78 9.06 -8.82 -5.65
CA ALA A 78 8.23 -8.00 -6.53
C ALA A 78 8.96 -6.73 -7.01
N ILE A 79 9.73 -6.06 -6.14
CA ILE A 79 10.56 -4.90 -6.48
C ILE A 79 11.58 -5.27 -7.58
N LEU A 80 12.23 -6.43 -7.47
CA LEU A 80 13.20 -6.88 -8.49
C LEU A 80 12.56 -7.17 -9.86
N GLN A 81 11.25 -7.37 -9.92
CA GLN A 81 10.50 -7.58 -11.15
C GLN A 81 9.82 -6.31 -11.68
N ALA A 82 9.86 -5.21 -10.92
CA ALA A 82 9.29 -3.94 -11.34
C ALA A 82 10.08 -3.33 -12.51
N ARG A 83 9.35 -2.89 -13.55
CA ARG A 83 9.93 -2.36 -14.80
C ARG A 83 10.14 -0.86 -14.79
N TYR A 84 9.45 -0.14 -13.91
CA TYR A 84 9.43 1.33 -13.92
C TYR A 84 10.14 1.92 -12.72
N ASP A 85 10.63 3.14 -12.88
CA ASP A 85 11.47 3.82 -11.91
C ASP A 85 10.73 4.38 -10.70
N TYR A 86 9.39 4.36 -10.70
CA TYR A 86 8.59 4.82 -9.57
C TYR A 86 7.64 3.72 -9.10
N VAL A 87 7.77 3.35 -7.83
CA VAL A 87 7.05 2.22 -7.25
C VAL A 87 6.01 2.71 -6.25
N VAL A 88 4.77 2.23 -6.40
CA VAL A 88 3.65 2.45 -5.49
C VAL A 88 3.36 1.15 -4.74
N PHE A 89 3.28 1.21 -3.42
CA PHE A 89 2.99 0.08 -2.55
C PHE A 89 1.59 0.19 -1.99
N THR A 90 0.86 -0.94 -1.97
CA THR A 90 -0.46 -1.06 -1.38
C THR A 90 -0.72 -2.48 -0.88
N ASP A 91 -1.79 -2.66 -0.10
CA ASP A 91 -2.21 -3.97 0.39
C ASP A 91 -3.43 -4.49 -0.40
N GLY A 92 -3.60 -5.82 -0.49
CA GLY A 92 -4.67 -6.51 -1.21
C GLY A 92 -6.06 -6.38 -0.55
N ASP A 93 -6.18 -5.54 0.46
CA ASP A 93 -7.42 -5.15 1.15
C ASP A 93 -7.65 -3.63 1.11
N CYS A 94 -6.89 -2.91 0.29
CA CYS A 94 -6.95 -1.46 0.15
C CYS A 94 -7.45 -1.07 -1.24
N ILE A 95 -8.77 -0.83 -1.38
CA ILE A 95 -9.36 -0.39 -2.66
C ILE A 95 -8.91 1.04 -2.95
N PRO A 96 -8.26 1.31 -4.10
CA PRO A 96 -7.83 2.66 -4.47
C PRO A 96 -8.98 3.47 -5.05
N ARG A 97 -9.08 4.76 -4.69
CA ARG A 97 -9.97 5.69 -5.38
C ARG A 97 -9.47 5.92 -6.81
N ARG A 98 -10.38 6.24 -7.73
CA ARG A 98 -10.13 6.37 -9.16
C ARG A 98 -8.93 7.25 -9.53
N ASP A 99 -8.66 8.30 -8.75
CA ASP A 99 -7.56 9.25 -8.94
C ASP A 99 -6.26 8.86 -8.19
N PHE A 100 -6.23 7.71 -7.51
CA PHE A 100 -5.14 7.31 -6.62
C PHE A 100 -3.77 7.32 -7.31
N LEU A 101 -3.64 6.63 -8.44
CA LEU A 101 -2.39 6.58 -9.20
C LEU A 101 -2.04 7.92 -9.84
N ALA A 102 -3.04 8.69 -10.30
CA ALA A 102 -2.82 10.03 -10.83
C ALA A 102 -2.25 10.98 -9.76
N VAL A 103 -2.67 10.82 -8.49
CA VAL A 103 -2.09 11.57 -7.37
C VAL A 103 -0.64 11.18 -7.14
N HIS A 104 -0.33 9.88 -7.06
CA HIS A 104 1.05 9.43 -6.89
C HIS A 104 1.96 9.91 -8.02
N ALA A 105 1.51 9.81 -9.28
CA ALA A 105 2.25 10.29 -10.43
C ALA A 105 2.52 11.82 -10.41
N ARG A 106 1.50 12.60 -10.01
CA ARG A 106 1.59 14.08 -9.95
C ARG A 106 2.45 14.58 -8.80
N GLU A 107 2.36 13.91 -7.64
CA GLU A 107 3.03 14.34 -6.41
C GLU A 107 4.45 13.79 -6.26
N ALA A 108 4.88 12.88 -7.16
CA ALA A 108 6.22 12.33 -7.19
C ALA A 108 7.27 13.42 -7.41
N GLU A 109 8.28 13.48 -6.54
CA GLU A 109 9.40 14.40 -6.61
C GLU A 109 10.72 13.67 -6.35
N PRO A 110 11.81 13.93 -7.08
CA PRO A 110 13.11 13.36 -6.79
C PRO A 110 13.55 13.65 -5.35
N GLY A 111 14.14 12.66 -4.67
CA GLY A 111 14.57 12.76 -3.28
C GLY A 111 13.42 12.84 -2.27
N ARG A 112 12.22 12.43 -2.67
CA ARG A 112 11.06 12.31 -1.76
C ARG A 112 10.36 10.97 -1.91
N TYR A 113 9.90 10.42 -0.78
CA TYR A 113 8.88 9.38 -0.79
C TYR A 113 7.52 9.96 -0.42
N LEU A 114 6.44 9.38 -0.95
CA LEU A 114 5.09 9.76 -0.60
C LEU A 114 4.54 8.83 0.49
N SER A 115 3.82 9.43 1.45
CA SER A 115 3.13 8.71 2.51
C SER A 115 1.67 9.13 2.52
N GLY A 116 0.81 8.21 2.10
CA GLY A 116 -0.62 8.35 2.19
C GLY A 116 -1.18 7.87 3.53
N GLY A 117 -2.44 7.53 3.50
CA GLY A 117 -3.15 6.92 4.60
C GLY A 117 -4.32 6.13 4.05
N TYR A 118 -4.92 5.34 4.88
CA TYR A 118 -6.15 4.62 4.52
C TYR A 118 -7.34 5.14 5.34
N HIS A 119 -8.54 4.89 4.82
CA HIS A 119 -9.78 5.04 5.57
C HIS A 119 -10.31 3.65 5.91
N LYS A 120 -10.17 3.25 7.19
CA LYS A 120 -10.60 1.91 7.64
C LYS A 120 -12.12 1.84 7.71
N LEU A 121 -12.69 0.83 7.06
CA LEU A 121 -14.12 0.52 7.11
C LEU A 121 -14.43 -0.49 8.22
N PRO A 122 -15.66 -0.52 8.77
CA PRO A 122 -16.15 -1.63 9.57
C PRO A 122 -16.40 -2.87 8.68
N MET A 123 -16.44 -4.06 9.29
CA MET A 123 -16.68 -5.33 8.57
C MET A 123 -17.98 -5.29 7.73
N ALA A 124 -19.10 -4.87 8.33
CA ALA A 124 -20.39 -4.80 7.63
C ALA A 124 -20.33 -3.90 6.38
N THR A 125 -19.65 -2.74 6.46
CA THR A 125 -19.46 -1.85 5.30
C THR A 125 -18.54 -2.50 4.27
N SER A 126 -17.48 -3.20 4.71
CA SER A 126 -16.53 -3.87 3.82
C SER A 126 -17.20 -4.99 3.02
N GLU A 127 -18.08 -5.77 3.66
CA GLU A 127 -18.81 -6.87 3.04
C GLU A 127 -19.93 -6.40 2.10
N ALA A 128 -20.47 -5.20 2.31
CA ALA A 128 -21.52 -4.62 1.48
C ALA A 128 -21.02 -4.09 0.13
N ILE A 129 -19.71 -3.83 -0.01
CA ILE A 129 -19.14 -3.31 -1.25
C ILE A 129 -19.23 -4.36 -2.36
N THR A 130 -19.87 -3.98 -3.45
CA THR A 130 -19.99 -4.77 -4.67
C THR A 130 -19.04 -4.26 -5.76
N ARG A 131 -18.84 -5.05 -6.82
CA ARG A 131 -18.12 -4.64 -8.02
C ARG A 131 -18.65 -3.32 -8.59
N ASP A 132 -19.97 -3.18 -8.69
CA ASP A 132 -20.60 -1.99 -9.26
C ASP A 132 -20.35 -0.74 -8.40
N ASP A 133 -20.30 -0.88 -7.08
CA ASP A 133 -19.92 0.21 -6.17
C ASP A 133 -18.48 0.68 -6.38
N ILE A 134 -17.58 -0.24 -6.71
CA ILE A 134 -16.18 0.07 -7.01
C ILE A 134 -16.07 0.75 -8.37
N LEU A 135 -16.66 0.17 -9.42
CA LEU A 135 -16.59 0.69 -10.78
C LEU A 135 -17.22 2.07 -10.92
N SER A 136 -18.34 2.34 -10.23
CA SER A 136 -18.99 3.66 -10.18
C SER A 136 -18.29 4.65 -9.25
N GLY A 137 -17.44 4.17 -8.31
CA GLY A 137 -16.85 4.99 -7.26
C GLY A 137 -17.74 5.24 -6.05
N ARG A 138 -18.97 4.70 -6.02
CA ARG A 138 -19.95 4.89 -4.95
C ARG A 138 -19.44 4.45 -3.58
N CYS A 139 -18.58 3.44 -3.51
CA CYS A 139 -17.94 3.00 -2.27
C CYS A 139 -17.02 4.04 -1.61
N PHE A 140 -16.77 5.20 -2.25
CA PHE A 140 -16.06 6.34 -1.67
C PHE A 140 -16.97 7.47 -1.24
N GLU A 141 -18.27 7.41 -1.54
CA GLU A 141 -19.26 8.41 -1.17
C GLU A 141 -19.63 8.27 0.31
N LEU A 142 -19.51 9.37 1.06
CA LEU A 142 -19.71 9.35 2.52
C LEU A 142 -21.11 8.91 2.92
N ASP A 143 -22.14 9.30 2.15
CA ASP A 143 -23.53 8.96 2.44
C ASP A 143 -23.78 7.46 2.22
N TRP A 144 -23.25 6.89 1.13
CA TRP A 144 -23.28 5.46 0.90
C TRP A 144 -22.60 4.69 2.03
N LEU A 145 -21.39 5.09 2.42
CA LEU A 145 -20.63 4.47 3.50
C LEU A 145 -21.37 4.53 4.84
N LYS A 146 -22.01 5.67 5.16
CA LYS A 146 -22.81 5.82 6.38
C LYS A 146 -24.05 4.93 6.38
N ALA A 147 -24.74 4.83 5.24
CA ALA A 147 -25.89 3.93 5.08
C ALA A 147 -25.52 2.45 5.33
N HIS A 148 -24.24 2.07 5.11
CA HIS A 148 -23.72 0.72 5.32
C HIS A 148 -22.89 0.56 6.61
N GLY A 149 -23.03 1.48 7.57
CA GLY A 149 -22.49 1.31 8.93
C GLY A 149 -21.24 2.11 9.27
N LEU A 150 -20.70 2.95 8.36
CA LEU A 150 -19.61 3.85 8.71
C LEU A 150 -20.08 4.93 9.69
N LYS A 151 -19.45 5.01 10.85
CA LYS A 151 -19.76 6.04 11.85
C LYS A 151 -19.21 7.42 11.46
N SER A 152 -19.89 8.47 11.88
CA SER A 152 -19.40 9.85 11.73
C SER A 152 -18.11 10.05 12.55
N SER A 153 -17.09 10.60 11.89
CA SER A 153 -15.78 10.87 12.50
C SER A 153 -15.09 12.01 11.75
N TYR A 154 -14.23 12.76 12.43
CA TYR A 154 -13.34 13.75 11.78
C TYR A 154 -12.46 13.11 10.68
N LYS A 155 -12.18 11.81 10.78
CA LYS A 155 -11.40 11.05 9.77
C LYS A 155 -12.12 10.97 8.42
N ASN A 156 -13.43 11.18 8.38
CA ASN A 156 -14.22 11.14 7.15
C ASN A 156 -13.87 12.33 6.21
N SER A 157 -13.25 13.39 6.75
CA SER A 157 -12.73 14.50 5.93
C SER A 157 -11.72 14.06 4.87
N LYS A 158 -11.08 12.90 5.00
CA LYS A 158 -10.22 12.33 3.94
C LYS A 158 -11.00 12.02 2.67
N LEU A 159 -12.26 11.58 2.81
CA LEU A 159 -13.12 11.20 1.69
C LEU A 159 -13.73 12.41 0.99
N THR A 160 -13.95 13.51 1.72
CA THR A 160 -14.71 14.68 1.26
C THR A 160 -13.87 15.93 0.99
N ALA A 161 -12.56 15.89 1.30
CA ALA A 161 -11.68 17.04 1.10
C ALA A 161 -11.56 17.40 -0.39
N SER A 162 -11.81 18.67 -0.73
CA SER A 162 -11.49 19.22 -2.04
C SER A 162 -9.96 19.21 -2.27
N ALA A 163 -9.51 19.38 -3.51
CA ALA A 163 -8.09 19.41 -3.83
C ALA A 163 -7.33 20.49 -3.03
N THR A 164 -7.92 21.66 -2.86
CA THR A 164 -7.35 22.76 -2.06
C THR A 164 -7.29 22.41 -0.57
N GLN A 165 -8.37 21.86 -0.01
CA GLN A 165 -8.41 21.42 1.38
C GLN A 165 -7.41 20.30 1.63
N ALA A 166 -7.31 19.31 0.73
CA ALA A 166 -6.36 18.22 0.83
C ALA A 166 -4.91 18.72 0.91
N LYS A 167 -4.54 19.72 0.09
CA LYS A 167 -3.22 20.36 0.12
C LYS A 167 -2.92 20.98 1.48
N TRP A 168 -3.87 21.74 2.05
CA TRP A 168 -3.73 22.33 3.37
C TRP A 168 -3.67 21.29 4.48
N PHE A 169 -4.55 20.28 4.46
CA PHE A 169 -4.58 19.22 5.45
C PHE A 169 -3.31 18.37 5.44
N ASN A 170 -2.75 18.08 4.26
CA ASN A 170 -1.46 17.37 4.15
C ASN A 170 -0.32 18.19 4.76
N ARG A 171 -0.34 19.52 4.61
CA ARG A 171 0.70 20.41 5.17
C ARG A 171 0.58 20.59 6.68
N LEU A 172 -0.65 20.67 7.21
CA LEU A 172 -0.92 21.01 8.60
C LEU A 172 -1.13 19.78 9.50
N THR A 173 -1.21 18.57 8.94
CA THR A 173 -1.43 17.36 9.75
C THR A 173 -0.30 17.15 10.75
N PRO A 174 -0.62 16.97 12.06
CA PRO A 174 0.39 16.69 13.08
C PRO A 174 0.88 15.25 13.05
N THR A 175 0.31 14.40 12.18
CA THR A 175 0.68 13.00 12.08
C THR A 175 2.10 12.85 11.50
N ALA A 176 2.94 12.04 12.13
CA ALA A 176 4.26 11.73 11.59
C ALA A 176 4.17 11.13 10.17
N CYS A 177 4.99 11.64 9.27
CA CYS A 177 5.03 11.22 7.87
C CYS A 177 5.90 9.96 7.71
N ASN A 178 5.47 8.84 8.29
CA ASN A 178 6.15 7.56 8.14
C ASN A 178 5.78 6.91 6.81
N PHE A 179 6.68 6.14 6.23
CA PHE A 179 6.34 5.30 5.07
C PHE A 179 5.19 4.35 5.42
N LYS A 180 4.32 4.07 4.46
CA LYS A 180 3.14 3.20 4.62
C LYS A 180 3.11 2.19 3.51
N GLY A 181 3.26 0.91 3.86
CA GLY A 181 3.14 -0.20 2.91
C GLY A 181 1.78 -0.27 2.22
N SER A 182 0.72 0.19 2.91
CA SER A 182 -0.65 0.21 2.35
C SER A 182 -0.96 1.41 1.45
N ASN A 183 -0.12 2.44 1.42
CA ASN A 183 -0.29 3.66 0.62
C ASN A 183 1.00 4.49 0.69
N GLY A 184 2.03 4.03 0.03
CA GLY A 184 3.32 4.70 -0.05
C GLY A 184 3.91 4.57 -1.43
N SER A 185 4.82 5.47 -1.80
CA SER A 185 5.57 5.34 -3.04
C SER A 185 6.95 5.99 -2.95
N ALA A 186 7.89 5.45 -3.71
CA ALA A 186 9.27 5.94 -3.75
C ALA A 186 9.92 5.65 -5.11
N TRP A 187 11.02 6.31 -5.40
CA TRP A 187 11.83 6.05 -6.57
C TRP A 187 12.60 4.74 -6.42
N MET A 188 12.68 3.97 -7.49
CA MET A 188 13.41 2.70 -7.53
C MET A 188 14.89 2.89 -7.14
N SER A 189 15.52 4.00 -7.52
CA SER A 189 16.87 4.36 -7.12
C SER A 189 17.02 4.44 -5.60
N ASP A 190 16.06 5.09 -4.92
CA ASP A 190 16.08 5.24 -3.47
C ASP A 190 15.82 3.90 -2.75
N ILE A 191 14.88 3.10 -3.30
CA ILE A 191 14.58 1.74 -2.80
C ILE A 191 15.82 0.85 -2.87
N LYS A 192 16.54 0.87 -4.01
CA LYS A 192 17.78 0.13 -4.20
C LYS A 192 18.92 0.64 -3.31
N ALA A 193 19.03 1.97 -3.15
CA ALA A 193 20.05 2.58 -2.31
C ALA A 193 19.94 2.17 -0.83
N VAL A 194 18.74 1.90 -0.33
CA VAL A 194 18.52 1.38 1.02
C VAL A 194 18.44 -0.15 1.08
N ASN A 195 18.65 -0.83 -0.05
CA ASN A 195 18.60 -2.28 -0.20
C ASN A 195 17.21 -2.90 0.07
N GLY A 196 16.11 -2.21 -0.25
CA GLY A 196 14.74 -2.74 -0.12
C GLY A 196 14.27 -2.90 1.33
N PHE A 197 13.34 -3.83 1.55
CA PHE A 197 12.80 -4.16 2.88
C PHE A 197 13.71 -5.15 3.61
N ASP A 198 13.77 -5.06 4.94
CA ASP A 198 14.51 -5.99 5.78
C ASP A 198 13.72 -7.30 5.96
N GLU A 199 14.20 -8.40 5.37
CA GLU A 199 13.53 -9.71 5.37
C GLU A 199 13.54 -10.40 6.73
N THR A 200 14.28 -9.89 7.71
CA THR A 200 14.25 -10.41 9.08
C THR A 200 13.04 -9.89 9.87
N MET A 201 12.35 -8.89 9.36
CA MET A 201 11.18 -8.31 10.01
C MET A 201 9.90 -9.05 9.62
N ALA A 202 9.22 -9.59 10.62
CA ALA A 202 7.85 -10.06 10.51
C ALA A 202 6.85 -8.89 10.69
N TYR A 203 5.58 -9.20 10.96
CA TYR A 203 4.52 -8.20 11.07
C TYR A 203 4.77 -7.14 12.14
N GLY A 204 4.63 -5.88 11.77
CA GLY A 204 4.51 -4.74 12.68
C GLY A 204 5.65 -3.74 12.62
N GLY A 205 5.58 -2.82 11.68
CA GLY A 205 6.46 -1.66 11.55
C GLY A 205 7.60 -1.84 10.56
N GLU A 206 7.55 -2.87 9.73
CA GLU A 206 8.46 -3.15 8.62
C GLU A 206 8.47 -2.00 7.59
N ASP A 207 7.30 -1.43 7.32
CA ASP A 207 7.14 -0.26 6.46
C ASP A 207 7.77 1.00 7.05
N ARG A 208 7.66 1.17 8.38
CA ARG A 208 8.25 2.32 9.09
C ARG A 208 9.77 2.21 9.17
N GLU A 209 10.29 1.00 9.36
CA GLU A 209 11.72 0.73 9.37
C GLU A 209 12.34 1.09 8.00
N PHE A 210 11.74 0.59 6.91
CA PHE A 210 12.11 0.95 5.55
C PHE A 210 12.10 2.47 5.34
N GLY A 211 11.04 3.17 5.81
CA GLY A 211 10.94 4.61 5.76
C GLY A 211 12.02 5.34 6.55
N VAL A 212 12.48 4.79 7.69
CA VAL A 212 13.60 5.35 8.47
C VAL A 212 14.89 5.25 7.68
N ARG A 213 15.17 4.11 7.01
CA ARG A 213 16.37 3.99 6.16
C ARG A 213 16.33 4.95 4.96
N LEU A 214 15.18 5.17 4.34
CA LEU A 214 15.01 6.20 3.31
C LEU A 214 15.36 7.60 3.86
N ILE A 215 14.88 7.95 5.06
CA ILE A 215 15.21 9.24 5.72
C ILE A 215 16.70 9.33 6.02
N ASN A 216 17.31 8.27 6.53
CA ASN A 216 18.75 8.21 6.81
C ASN A 216 19.60 8.36 5.53
N HIS A 217 19.08 7.91 4.38
CA HIS A 217 19.67 8.11 3.05
C HIS A 217 19.50 9.55 2.53
N GLY A 218 18.69 10.37 3.19
CA GLY A 218 18.42 11.75 2.79
C GLY A 218 17.11 11.98 2.02
N VAL A 219 16.32 10.93 1.81
CA VAL A 219 15.00 11.02 1.15
C VAL A 219 13.99 11.66 2.11
N LYS A 220 13.32 12.72 1.68
CA LYS A 220 12.38 13.48 2.52
C LYS A 220 10.95 12.92 2.41
N PRO A 221 10.21 12.79 3.52
CA PRO A 221 8.82 12.39 3.49
C PRO A 221 7.90 13.50 2.94
N LYS A 222 6.83 13.11 2.22
CA LYS A 222 5.78 14.01 1.76
C LYS A 222 4.41 13.37 1.99
N HIS A 223 3.52 14.07 2.69
CA HIS A 223 2.14 13.60 2.91
C HIS A 223 1.27 13.73 1.66
N VAL A 224 0.54 12.65 1.36
CA VAL A 224 -0.54 12.60 0.36
C VAL A 224 -1.83 11.96 0.92
N ARG A 225 -2.00 11.98 2.24
CA ARG A 225 -3.04 11.23 2.95
C ARG A 225 -4.46 11.75 2.78
N TYR A 226 -4.64 12.97 2.25
CA TYR A 226 -5.94 13.57 2.00
C TYR A 226 -6.28 13.65 0.50
N ASN A 227 -5.39 13.24 -0.38
CA ASN A 227 -5.60 13.19 -1.82
C ASN A 227 -5.36 11.81 -2.44
N ALA A 228 -4.33 11.07 -2.05
CA ALA A 228 -4.18 9.66 -2.44
C ALA A 228 -5.06 8.78 -1.52
N ILE A 229 -6.29 8.52 -1.92
CA ILE A 229 -7.29 7.88 -1.06
C ILE A 229 -7.40 6.39 -1.36
N VAL A 230 -7.30 5.58 -0.30
CA VAL A 230 -7.68 4.17 -0.29
C VAL A 230 -8.64 3.89 0.86
N ILE A 231 -9.62 3.02 0.66
CA ILE A 231 -10.44 2.45 1.71
C ILE A 231 -9.91 1.06 2.06
N HIS A 232 -9.69 0.83 3.36
CA HIS A 232 -9.17 -0.42 3.87
C HIS A 232 -10.33 -1.28 4.36
N LEU A 233 -10.50 -2.43 3.74
CA LEU A 233 -11.50 -3.43 4.11
C LEU A 233 -11.13 -4.07 5.46
N ASP A 234 -12.13 -4.35 6.27
CA ASP A 234 -11.88 -4.97 7.58
C ASP A 234 -11.63 -6.47 7.43
N HIS A 235 -10.72 -6.98 8.23
CA HIS A 235 -10.38 -8.40 8.29
C HIS A 235 -9.83 -8.79 9.67
N LYS A 236 -9.88 -10.08 9.99
CA LYS A 236 -9.24 -10.64 11.18
C LYS A 236 -7.71 -10.61 11.02
N ARG A 237 -6.99 -10.36 12.13
CA ARG A 237 -5.52 -10.27 12.18
C ARG A 237 -4.95 -11.29 13.15
N GLY A 238 -5.07 -12.58 12.79
CA GLY A 238 -4.58 -13.68 13.63
C GLY A 238 -3.05 -13.81 13.72
N TYR A 239 -2.32 -13.08 12.89
CA TYR A 239 -0.86 -13.10 12.78
C TYR A 239 -0.15 -12.04 13.65
N VAL A 240 -0.88 -11.29 14.48
CA VAL A 240 -0.26 -10.24 15.32
C VAL A 240 0.31 -10.84 16.58
N ASP A 241 1.64 -10.81 16.70
CA ASP A 241 2.37 -11.17 17.90
C ASP A 241 2.91 -9.91 18.58
N PRO A 242 2.48 -9.59 19.82
CA PRO A 242 2.92 -8.40 20.55
C PRO A 242 4.43 -8.35 20.82
N GLU A 243 5.09 -9.51 20.96
CA GLU A 243 6.54 -9.58 21.19
C GLU A 243 7.30 -9.24 19.92
N ILE A 244 6.87 -9.76 18.77
CA ILE A 244 7.42 -9.43 17.46
C ILE A 244 7.24 -7.92 17.19
N VAL A 245 6.06 -7.37 17.42
CA VAL A 245 5.81 -5.92 17.24
C VAL A 245 6.72 -5.08 18.13
N ARG A 246 6.96 -5.50 19.38
CA ARG A 246 7.89 -4.82 20.29
C ARG A 246 9.35 -4.92 19.82
N SER A 247 9.77 -6.10 19.39
CA SER A 247 11.11 -6.34 18.83
C SER A 247 11.36 -5.46 17.60
N ASN A 248 10.43 -5.47 16.63
CA ASN A 248 10.49 -4.64 15.41
C ASN A 248 10.56 -3.14 15.73
N LYS A 249 9.80 -2.69 16.75
CA LYS A 249 9.88 -1.30 17.22
C LYS A 249 11.26 -0.96 17.76
N ASN A 250 11.86 -1.85 18.55
CA ASN A 250 13.21 -1.65 19.11
C ASN A 250 14.25 -1.63 17.99
N HIS A 251 14.17 -2.56 17.05
CA HIS A 251 15.03 -2.61 15.87
C HIS A 251 14.98 -1.29 15.09
N ARG A 252 13.79 -0.83 14.74
CA ARG A 252 13.59 0.46 14.06
C ARG A 252 14.20 1.65 14.83
N ILE A 253 14.06 1.69 16.16
CA ILE A 253 14.67 2.74 17.00
C ILE A 253 16.20 2.69 16.92
N GLN A 254 16.79 1.50 16.88
CA GLN A 254 18.24 1.33 16.71
C GLN A 254 18.69 1.84 15.34
N ILE A 255 18.00 1.45 14.25
CA ILE A 255 18.26 1.93 12.88
C ILE A 255 18.21 3.46 12.80
N GLU A 256 17.22 4.08 13.47
CA GLU A 256 17.07 5.54 13.52
C GLU A 256 18.24 6.20 14.25
N LYS A 257 18.58 5.71 15.45
CA LYS A 257 19.68 6.25 16.28
C LYS A 257 21.05 6.10 15.63
N SER A 258 21.31 4.94 15.04
CA SER A 258 22.61 4.61 14.42
C SER A 258 22.73 5.14 12.99
N ARG A 259 21.68 5.78 12.45
CA ARG A 259 21.62 6.30 11.08
C ARG A 259 21.98 5.27 10.01
N VAL A 260 21.59 4.02 10.22
CA VAL A 260 21.79 2.95 9.25
C VAL A 260 20.97 3.23 8.00
N VAL A 261 21.60 3.13 6.83
CA VAL A 261 20.97 3.39 5.52
C VAL A 261 20.54 2.09 4.86
N THR A 262 21.36 1.04 4.92
CA THR A 262 21.12 -0.22 4.21
C THR A 262 20.88 -1.37 5.17
N THR A 263 20.03 -2.32 4.80
CA THR A 263 19.93 -3.62 5.49
C THR A 263 20.79 -4.66 4.78
N PRO A 264 21.46 -5.57 5.50
CA PRO A 264 22.15 -6.72 4.88
C PRO A 264 21.17 -7.81 4.41
N HIS A 265 19.90 -7.72 4.77
CA HIS A 265 18.85 -8.72 4.52
C HIS A 265 17.80 -8.21 3.51
N GLY A 266 18.24 -7.52 2.47
CA GLY A 266 17.36 -6.86 1.50
C GLY A 266 17.37 -7.47 0.10
N LEU A 267 17.30 -6.59 -0.92
CA LEU A 267 17.26 -6.95 -2.33
C LEU A 267 18.52 -7.69 -2.82
N PHE A 268 19.67 -7.25 -2.35
CA PHE A 268 20.99 -7.78 -2.71
C PHE A 268 21.62 -8.38 -1.46
N LYS A 269 21.86 -9.67 -1.49
CA LYS A 269 22.46 -10.46 -0.40
C LYS A 269 23.95 -10.68 -0.65
#